data_f696168156da4125a14b8964c0d3da0f
#
_entry.id   f696168156da4125a14b8964c0d3da0f
#
_cell.length_a   1.000
_cell.length_b   1.000
_cell.length_c   1.000
_cell.angle_alpha   90.00
_cell.angle_beta   90.00
_cell.angle_gamma   90.00
#
_symmetry.space_group_name_H-M   'P 1'
#
loop_
_entity.id
_entity.type
_entity.pdbx_description
1 polymer ?
#
loop_
_entity_poly.entity_id
_entity_poly.type
_entity_poly.pdbx_seq_one_letter_code
_entity_poly.pdbx_strand_id
1 'polypeptide(L)'
;QTTRHRIMGIVNTPDMQIVFSDTPGVLKPNYKLQESMLAFSESALTDADILLYVTDVIENPEKNKDFLEKVAKQTIPVLLLINKIDELGKDKDGNKCDATKQLGDIVETWHKLLPNAEILPISAKNKFGVDMLLSRIHSLLPDSPPFFDKDQLTDKPARFFVSEIIREKILLYYDKEIPYAVEVRCE
;
A
#
# COMPACT_ATOMS: atom_id res chain seq x y z
N GLN A 1 -9.08 -10.33 1.12
CA GLN A 1 -8.24 -9.58 0.17
C GLN A 1 -9.12 -8.65 -0.65
N THR A 2 -8.96 -7.36 -0.47
CA THR A 2 -9.81 -6.36 -1.12
C THR A 2 -9.34 -6.04 -2.53
N THR A 3 -8.07 -5.76 -2.76
CA THR A 3 -7.51 -5.41 -4.06
C THR A 3 -7.04 -6.65 -4.81
N ARG A 4 -7.57 -6.90 -6.01
CA ARG A 4 -7.21 -8.03 -6.89
C ARG A 4 -6.48 -7.63 -8.15
N HIS A 5 -6.62 -6.37 -8.54
CA HIS A 5 -6.07 -5.80 -9.77
C HIS A 5 -5.19 -4.61 -9.43
N ARG A 6 -4.25 -4.32 -10.31
CA ARG A 6 -3.53 -3.05 -10.26
C ARG A 6 -4.50 -1.94 -10.67
N ILE A 7 -4.67 -0.93 -9.82
CA ILE A 7 -5.56 0.21 -10.04
C ILE A 7 -4.74 1.49 -9.95
N MET A 8 -4.90 2.38 -10.92
CA MET A 8 -4.25 3.68 -10.87
C MET A 8 -5.21 4.72 -10.30
N GLY A 9 -4.74 5.44 -9.28
CA GLY A 9 -5.37 6.64 -8.74
C GLY A 9 -4.56 7.86 -9.12
N ILE A 10 -5.19 8.85 -9.74
CA ILE A 10 -4.51 10.02 -10.28
C ILE A 10 -4.88 11.24 -9.43
N VAL A 11 -3.86 11.89 -8.89
CA VAL A 11 -3.99 13.15 -8.14
C VAL A 11 -3.37 14.27 -8.97
N ASN A 12 -4.20 15.24 -9.33
CA ASN A 12 -3.78 16.41 -10.09
C ASN A 12 -3.79 17.65 -9.23
N THR A 13 -2.70 18.41 -9.26
CA THR A 13 -2.61 19.77 -8.74
C THR A 13 -2.19 20.72 -9.88
N PRO A 14 -2.16 22.05 -9.68
CA PRO A 14 -1.71 22.96 -10.73
C PRO A 14 -0.31 22.70 -11.26
N ASP A 15 0.58 22.20 -10.37
CA ASP A 15 2.02 22.07 -10.58
C ASP A 15 2.53 20.63 -10.61
N MET A 16 1.70 19.63 -10.25
CA MET A 16 2.12 18.23 -10.29
C MET A 16 0.98 17.26 -10.64
N GLN A 17 1.37 16.09 -11.12
CA GLN A 17 0.50 14.92 -11.24
C GLN A 17 1.14 13.73 -10.54
N ILE A 18 0.45 13.14 -9.56
CA ILE A 18 0.87 11.90 -8.92
C ILE A 18 -0.01 10.76 -9.41
N VAL A 19 0.60 9.71 -9.92
CA VAL A 19 -0.09 8.48 -10.30
C VAL A 19 0.22 7.40 -9.28
N PHE A 20 -0.72 7.15 -8.38
CA PHE A 20 -0.64 6.05 -7.42
C PHE A 20 -1.03 4.75 -8.10
N SER A 21 -0.17 3.75 -8.02
CA SER A 21 -0.47 2.39 -8.45
C SER A 21 -0.82 1.55 -7.22
N ASP A 22 -2.11 1.37 -6.93
CA ASP A 22 -2.55 0.45 -5.90
C ASP A 22 -2.37 -0.99 -6.37
N THR A 23 -1.73 -1.80 -5.55
CA THR A 23 -1.41 -3.19 -5.85
C THR A 23 -2.05 -4.13 -4.84
N PRO A 24 -2.33 -5.38 -5.22
CA PRO A 24 -2.70 -6.40 -4.24
C PRO A 24 -1.63 -6.53 -3.15
N GLY A 25 -2.06 -6.81 -1.92
CA GLY A 25 -1.11 -7.06 -0.83
C GLY A 25 -0.20 -8.24 -1.13
N VAL A 26 1.06 -8.13 -0.70
CA VAL A 26 2.07 -9.18 -0.87
C VAL A 26 1.73 -10.38 0.00
N LEU A 27 1.60 -11.55 -0.61
CA LEU A 27 1.26 -12.82 0.04
C LEU A 27 2.07 -13.94 -0.57
N LYS A 28 2.37 -14.98 0.21
CA LYS A 28 2.83 -16.24 -0.35
C LYS A 28 1.66 -16.89 -1.11
N PRO A 29 1.78 -17.10 -2.42
CA PRO A 29 0.68 -17.63 -3.21
C PRO A 29 0.43 -19.11 -2.89
N ASN A 30 -0.83 -19.45 -2.61
CA ASN A 30 -1.28 -20.83 -2.42
C ASN A 30 -2.10 -21.35 -3.61
N TYR A 31 -2.52 -20.46 -4.52
CA TYR A 31 -3.31 -20.80 -5.70
C TYR A 31 -3.12 -19.74 -6.82
N LYS A 32 -3.47 -20.09 -8.07
CA LYS A 32 -3.21 -19.30 -9.28
C LYS A 32 -3.63 -17.83 -9.22
N LEU A 33 -4.75 -17.51 -8.58
CA LEU A 33 -5.17 -16.12 -8.42
C LEU A 33 -4.17 -15.31 -7.59
N GLN A 34 -3.61 -15.89 -6.53
CA GLN A 34 -2.61 -15.22 -5.70
C GLN A 34 -1.27 -15.07 -6.44
N GLU A 35 -0.91 -15.99 -7.33
CA GLU A 35 0.26 -15.85 -8.21
C GLU A 35 0.10 -14.63 -9.13
N SER A 36 -1.08 -14.46 -9.73
CA SER A 36 -1.39 -13.30 -10.57
C SER A 36 -1.35 -11.99 -9.77
N MET A 37 -1.85 -12.00 -8.52
CA MET A 37 -1.81 -10.85 -7.63
C MET A 37 -0.37 -10.47 -7.26
N LEU A 38 0.48 -11.46 -6.99
CA LEU A 38 1.90 -11.22 -6.71
C LEU A 38 2.62 -10.64 -7.94
N ALA A 39 2.31 -11.14 -9.15
CA ALA A 39 2.86 -10.62 -10.39
C ALA A 39 2.50 -9.13 -10.61
N PHE A 40 1.31 -8.68 -10.23
CA PHE A 40 0.95 -7.25 -10.27
C PHE A 40 1.80 -6.42 -9.30
N SER A 41 2.05 -6.93 -8.09
CA SER A 41 2.91 -6.23 -7.12
C SER A 41 4.37 -6.18 -7.60
N GLU A 42 4.86 -7.24 -8.25
CA GLU A 42 6.20 -7.27 -8.83
C GLU A 42 6.34 -6.34 -10.04
N SER A 43 5.32 -6.27 -10.91
CA SER A 43 5.35 -5.34 -12.05
C SER A 43 5.41 -3.87 -11.60
N ALA A 44 4.77 -3.54 -10.49
CA ALA A 44 4.81 -2.19 -9.95
C ALA A 44 6.22 -1.77 -9.49
N LEU A 45 7.09 -2.73 -9.13
CA LEU A 45 8.49 -2.43 -8.78
C LEU A 45 9.32 -1.96 -9.98
N THR A 46 8.92 -2.29 -11.22
CA THR A 46 9.68 -1.94 -12.42
C THR A 46 9.28 -0.61 -13.04
N ASP A 47 8.05 -0.15 -12.78
CA ASP A 47 7.47 1.02 -13.45
C ASP A 47 7.45 2.26 -12.55
N ALA A 48 7.80 2.14 -11.27
CA ALA A 48 7.66 3.21 -10.30
C ALA A 48 8.89 4.15 -10.29
N ASP A 49 8.63 5.45 -10.15
CA ASP A 49 9.65 6.46 -9.81
C ASP A 49 9.93 6.47 -8.31
N ILE A 50 8.93 6.15 -7.49
CA ILE A 50 9.00 6.08 -6.02
C ILE A 50 8.24 4.85 -5.58
N LEU A 51 8.84 4.05 -4.70
CA LEU A 51 8.19 2.89 -4.09
C LEU A 51 7.66 3.23 -2.70
N LEU A 52 6.34 3.09 -2.52
CA LEU A 52 5.72 3.16 -1.20
C LEU A 52 5.53 1.74 -0.66
N TYR A 53 6.33 1.35 0.31
CA TYR A 53 6.12 0.09 1.03
C TYR A 53 5.28 0.35 2.28
N VAL A 54 4.03 -0.08 2.25
CA VAL A 54 3.07 0.18 3.35
C VAL A 54 2.97 -1.04 4.25
N THR A 55 3.30 -0.85 5.51
CA THR A 55 3.17 -1.83 6.59
C THR A 55 2.37 -1.23 7.75
N ASP A 56 2.18 -1.97 8.83
CA ASP A 56 1.56 -1.46 10.04
C ASP A 56 2.34 -1.88 11.30
N VAL A 57 1.91 -1.37 12.46
CA VAL A 57 2.58 -1.62 13.75
C VAL A 57 2.47 -3.06 14.25
N ILE A 58 1.67 -3.91 13.60
CA ILE A 58 1.38 -5.30 14.00
C ILE A 58 2.05 -6.30 13.06
N GLU A 59 2.39 -5.89 11.84
CA GLU A 59 2.94 -6.79 10.82
C GLU A 59 4.27 -7.38 11.23
N ASN A 60 4.40 -8.71 11.03
CA ASN A 60 5.69 -9.39 11.17
C ASN A 60 6.45 -9.33 9.84
N PRO A 61 7.58 -8.62 9.76
CA PRO A 61 8.37 -8.47 8.52
C PRO A 61 8.86 -9.80 7.92
N GLU A 62 9.07 -10.82 8.75
CA GLU A 62 9.60 -12.11 8.28
C GLU A 62 8.65 -12.86 7.32
N LYS A 63 7.34 -12.54 7.37
CA LYS A 63 6.36 -13.17 6.49
C LYS A 63 6.62 -12.89 5.01
N ASN A 64 7.19 -11.72 4.69
CA ASN A 64 7.38 -11.23 3.33
C ASN A 64 8.86 -11.05 2.95
N LYS A 65 9.77 -11.80 3.59
CA LYS A 65 11.22 -11.65 3.46
C LYS A 65 11.68 -11.69 1.99
N ASP A 66 11.18 -12.63 1.20
CA ASP A 66 11.54 -12.77 -0.22
C ASP A 66 11.19 -11.52 -1.04
N PHE A 67 10.07 -10.87 -0.71
CA PHE A 67 9.67 -9.63 -1.34
C PHE A 67 10.47 -8.43 -0.83
N LEU A 68 10.78 -8.39 0.46
CA LEU A 68 11.65 -7.35 1.05
C LEU A 68 13.04 -7.36 0.43
N GLU A 69 13.59 -8.53 0.09
CA GLU A 69 14.87 -8.63 -0.63
C GLU A 69 14.80 -8.01 -2.03
N LYS A 70 13.64 -8.08 -2.71
CA LYS A 70 13.43 -7.40 -4.00
C LYS A 70 13.31 -5.89 -3.81
N VAL A 71 12.62 -5.44 -2.76
CA VAL A 71 12.51 -4.02 -2.39
C VAL A 71 13.88 -3.44 -2.04
N ALA A 72 14.70 -4.16 -1.25
CA ALA A 72 16.03 -3.72 -0.86
C ALA A 72 17.00 -3.54 -2.03
N LYS A 73 16.76 -4.23 -3.16
CA LYS A 73 17.56 -4.12 -4.40
C LYS A 73 17.12 -2.98 -5.32
N GLN A 74 16.05 -2.27 -4.99
CA GLN A 74 15.60 -1.14 -5.81
C GLN A 74 16.59 0.02 -5.75
N THR A 75 16.75 0.68 -6.88
CA THR A 75 17.59 1.88 -7.01
C THR A 75 16.78 3.18 -6.91
N ILE A 76 15.46 3.07 -7.00
CA ILE A 76 14.53 4.19 -6.82
C ILE A 76 14.34 4.51 -5.34
N PRO A 77 13.89 5.73 -5.00
CA PRO A 77 13.53 6.07 -3.62
C PRO A 77 12.48 5.11 -3.06
N VAL A 78 12.74 4.57 -1.86
CA VAL A 78 11.82 3.70 -1.12
C VAL A 78 11.35 4.45 0.12
N LEU A 79 10.05 4.70 0.23
CA LEU A 79 9.39 5.23 1.42
C LEU A 79 8.68 4.08 2.14
N LEU A 80 9.17 3.73 3.32
CA LEU A 80 8.55 2.73 4.18
C LEU A 80 7.56 3.42 5.12
N LEU A 81 6.28 3.16 4.92
CA LEU A 81 5.19 3.74 5.70
C LEU A 81 4.76 2.79 6.80
N ILE A 82 5.04 3.14 8.07
CA ILE A 82 4.54 2.40 9.22
C ILE A 82 3.20 3.01 9.61
N ASN A 83 2.12 2.37 9.17
CA ASN A 83 0.75 2.84 9.40
C ASN A 83 0.19 2.37 10.75
N LYS A 84 -0.96 2.93 11.13
CA LYS A 84 -1.72 2.61 12.34
C LYS A 84 -0.98 2.93 13.65
N ILE A 85 -0.10 3.94 13.65
CA ILE A 85 0.59 4.35 14.89
C ILE A 85 -0.38 4.82 16.00
N ASP A 86 -1.62 5.10 15.67
CA ASP A 86 -2.71 5.38 16.60
C ASP A 86 -3.13 4.15 17.45
N GLU A 87 -2.70 2.95 17.07
CA GLU A 87 -2.90 1.72 17.83
C GLU A 87 -1.78 1.44 18.85
N LEU A 88 -0.70 2.22 18.84
CA LEU A 88 0.39 2.13 19.82
C LEU A 88 -0.04 2.61 21.22
N GLY A 89 0.75 2.28 22.24
CA GLY A 89 0.49 2.64 23.63
C GLY A 89 -0.26 1.58 24.43
N LYS A 90 -0.49 0.40 23.81
CA LYS A 90 -1.04 -0.78 24.50
C LYS A 90 -0.21 -2.02 24.14
N ASP A 91 -0.04 -2.92 25.08
CA ASP A 91 0.52 -4.24 24.83
C ASP A 91 -0.55 -5.22 24.32
N LYS A 92 -0.13 -6.48 24.05
CA LYS A 92 -1.03 -7.53 23.58
C LYS A 92 -2.15 -7.89 24.57
N ASP A 93 -1.94 -7.59 25.83
CA ASP A 93 -2.87 -7.84 26.93
C ASP A 93 -3.76 -6.61 27.24
N GLY A 94 -3.57 -5.51 26.49
CA GLY A 94 -4.33 -4.26 26.62
C GLY A 94 -3.81 -3.31 27.70
N ASN A 95 -2.69 -3.60 28.35
CA ASN A 95 -2.09 -2.72 29.35
C ASN A 95 -1.42 -1.52 28.67
N LYS A 96 -1.42 -0.39 29.36
CA LYS A 96 -0.74 0.81 28.87
C LYS A 96 0.77 0.60 28.84
N CYS A 97 1.38 0.94 27.71
CA CYS A 97 2.82 0.94 27.53
C CYS A 97 3.28 2.21 26.80
N ASP A 98 4.58 2.43 26.76
CA ASP A 98 5.17 3.60 26.11
C ASP A 98 5.10 3.46 24.59
N ALA A 99 4.22 4.24 23.96
CA ALA A 99 4.03 4.28 22.51
C ALA A 99 5.31 4.71 21.76
N THR A 100 6.10 5.62 22.36
CA THR A 100 7.34 6.12 21.74
C THR A 100 8.39 5.02 21.69
N LYS A 101 8.52 4.25 22.77
CA LYS A 101 9.43 3.12 22.80
C LYS A 101 9.01 2.02 21.84
N GLN A 102 7.71 1.67 21.80
CA GLN A 102 7.18 0.70 20.84
C GLN A 102 7.46 1.11 19.39
N LEU A 103 7.23 2.37 19.05
CA LEU A 103 7.52 2.89 17.72
C LEU A 103 9.02 2.81 17.41
N GLY A 104 9.88 3.17 18.37
CA GLY A 104 11.34 3.08 18.23
C GLY A 104 11.81 1.67 17.90
N ASP A 105 11.32 0.66 18.64
CA ASP A 105 11.65 -0.75 18.41
C ASP A 105 11.20 -1.25 17.03
N ILE A 106 10.02 -0.80 16.56
CA ILE A 106 9.50 -1.12 15.23
C ILE A 106 10.37 -0.48 14.15
N VAL A 107 10.68 0.82 14.28
CA VAL A 107 11.53 1.56 13.33
C VAL A 107 12.92 0.92 13.23
N GLU A 108 13.52 0.56 14.36
CA GLU A 108 14.83 -0.11 14.39
C GLU A 108 14.78 -1.46 13.65
N THR A 109 13.72 -2.24 13.85
CA THR A 109 13.52 -3.52 13.17
C THR A 109 13.44 -3.35 11.66
N TRP A 110 12.62 -2.41 11.20
CA TRP A 110 12.48 -2.14 9.77
C TRP A 110 13.73 -1.54 9.14
N HIS A 111 14.44 -0.68 9.88
CA HIS A 111 15.69 -0.10 9.39
C HIS A 111 16.79 -1.16 9.17
N LYS A 112 16.84 -2.20 10.00
CA LYS A 112 17.75 -3.34 9.79
C LYS A 112 17.43 -4.14 8.53
N LEU A 113 16.15 -4.22 8.15
CA LEU A 113 15.69 -4.97 6.97
C LEU A 113 15.79 -4.15 5.67
N LEU A 114 15.51 -2.86 5.74
CA LEU A 114 15.52 -1.93 4.62
C LEU A 114 16.33 -0.68 4.99
N PRO A 115 17.67 -0.78 5.08
CA PRO A 115 18.52 0.32 5.56
C PRO A 115 18.53 1.54 4.62
N ASN A 116 18.17 1.36 3.34
CA ASN A 116 18.12 2.43 2.35
C ASN A 116 16.73 3.08 2.24
N ALA A 117 15.73 2.56 2.95
CA ALA A 117 14.39 3.13 2.93
C ALA A 117 14.26 4.29 3.91
N GLU A 118 13.57 5.34 3.51
CA GLU A 118 13.14 6.41 4.40
C GLU A 118 11.89 5.97 5.14
N ILE A 119 11.95 5.94 6.47
CA ILE A 119 10.85 5.43 7.31
C ILE A 119 9.97 6.58 7.76
N LEU A 120 8.68 6.50 7.46
CA LEU A 120 7.66 7.49 7.77
C LEU A 120 6.53 6.84 8.59
N PRO A 121 6.47 7.09 9.92
CA PRO A 121 5.35 6.69 10.73
C PRO A 121 4.10 7.53 10.41
N ILE A 122 2.98 6.87 10.14
CA ILE A 122 1.72 7.52 9.79
C ILE A 122 0.52 6.91 10.51
N SER A 123 -0.57 7.66 10.59
CA SER A 123 -1.91 7.14 10.84
C SER A 123 -2.84 7.63 9.73
N ALA A 124 -3.13 6.77 8.77
CA ALA A 124 -4.07 7.10 7.70
C ALA A 124 -5.47 7.41 8.24
N LYS A 125 -5.89 6.71 9.29
CA LYS A 125 -7.17 6.93 9.97
C LYS A 125 -7.31 8.33 10.54
N ASN A 126 -6.26 8.82 11.21
CA ASN A 126 -6.24 10.13 11.85
C ASN A 126 -5.60 11.21 10.97
N LYS A 127 -5.23 10.88 9.73
CA LYS A 127 -4.52 11.76 8.78
C LYS A 127 -3.18 12.29 9.31
N PHE A 128 -2.60 11.66 10.33
CA PHE A 128 -1.30 12.05 10.84
C PHE A 128 -0.19 11.62 9.88
N GLY A 129 0.72 12.52 9.56
CA GLY A 129 1.86 12.29 8.68
C GLY A 129 1.53 12.24 7.18
N VAL A 130 0.26 12.34 6.77
CA VAL A 130 -0.16 12.25 5.35
C VAL A 130 0.32 13.45 4.56
N ASP A 131 0.22 14.67 5.09
CA ASP A 131 0.68 15.89 4.40
C ASP A 131 2.20 15.89 4.24
N MET A 132 2.92 15.40 5.26
CA MET A 132 4.37 15.22 5.19
C MET A 132 4.76 14.20 4.11
N LEU A 133 4.04 13.07 4.04
CA LEU A 133 4.23 12.07 3.00
C LEU A 133 4.01 12.66 1.59
N LEU A 134 2.92 13.38 1.37
CA LEU A 134 2.64 14.01 0.07
C LEU A 134 3.71 15.04 -0.30
N SER A 135 4.16 15.85 0.65
CA SER A 135 5.26 16.79 0.45
C SER A 135 6.58 16.07 0.10
N ARG A 136 6.83 14.92 0.74
CA ARG A 136 8.02 14.12 0.46
C ARG A 136 7.95 13.48 -0.92
N ILE A 137 6.81 12.92 -1.31
CA ILE A 137 6.58 12.41 -2.67
C ILE A 137 6.84 13.51 -3.70
N HIS A 138 6.25 14.70 -3.51
CA HIS A 138 6.45 15.84 -4.41
C HIS A 138 7.93 16.18 -4.58
N SER A 139 8.72 16.16 -3.50
CA SER A 139 10.16 16.47 -3.56
C SER A 139 11.01 15.40 -4.26
N LEU A 140 10.49 14.19 -4.42
CA LEU A 140 11.20 13.05 -5.02
C LEU A 140 10.76 12.76 -6.45
N LEU A 141 9.60 13.27 -6.88
CA LEU A 141 9.09 13.07 -8.23
C LEU A 141 10.00 13.73 -9.26
N PRO A 142 10.31 13.06 -10.37
CA PRO A 142 11.05 13.66 -11.46
C PRO A 142 10.19 14.68 -12.23
N ASP A 143 10.84 15.68 -12.80
CA ASP A 143 10.18 16.60 -13.73
C ASP A 143 9.78 15.86 -15.01
N SER A 144 8.48 15.85 -15.31
CA SER A 144 7.90 15.17 -16.46
C SER A 144 6.62 15.87 -16.90
N PRO A 145 6.27 15.82 -18.20
CA PRO A 145 4.92 16.15 -18.62
C PRO A 145 3.88 15.24 -17.94
N PRO A 146 2.64 15.71 -17.73
CA PRO A 146 1.59 14.88 -17.17
C PRO A 146 1.29 13.68 -18.12
N PHE A 147 1.13 12.49 -17.53
CA PHE A 147 0.82 11.26 -18.26
C PHE A 147 -0.66 11.12 -18.62
N PHE A 148 -1.53 11.77 -17.82
CA PHE A 148 -2.98 11.68 -17.95
C PHE A 148 -3.60 13.08 -18.03
N ASP A 149 -4.81 13.16 -18.57
CA ASP A 149 -5.58 14.41 -18.59
C ASP A 149 -5.82 14.91 -17.16
N LYS A 150 -5.87 16.23 -16.97
CA LYS A 150 -5.98 16.84 -15.63
C LYS A 150 -7.30 16.57 -14.90
N ASP A 151 -8.34 16.17 -15.62
CA ASP A 151 -9.64 15.75 -15.08
C ASP A 151 -9.77 14.25 -14.86
N GLN A 152 -8.78 13.47 -15.31
CA GLN A 152 -8.77 12.02 -15.14
C GLN A 152 -8.37 11.65 -13.69
N LEU A 153 -9.18 10.79 -13.07
CA LEU A 153 -8.97 10.34 -11.68
C LEU A 153 -8.42 8.91 -11.59
N THR A 154 -8.57 8.11 -12.65
CA THR A 154 -8.20 6.69 -12.66
C THR A 154 -8.10 6.14 -14.08
N ASP A 155 -7.45 4.98 -14.23
CA ASP A 155 -7.36 4.20 -15.47
C ASP A 155 -8.57 3.27 -15.71
N LYS A 156 -9.50 3.16 -14.75
CA LYS A 156 -10.62 2.22 -14.80
C LYS A 156 -11.94 2.90 -15.19
N PRO A 157 -12.80 2.23 -15.97
CA PRO A 157 -14.13 2.74 -16.29
C PRO A 157 -15.06 2.66 -15.07
N ALA A 158 -16.12 3.49 -15.05
CA ALA A 158 -17.09 3.53 -13.97
C ALA A 158 -17.70 2.16 -13.62
N ARG A 159 -17.98 1.34 -14.65
CA ARG A 159 -18.50 -0.04 -14.46
C ARG A 159 -17.58 -0.94 -13.62
N PHE A 160 -16.26 -0.73 -13.68
CA PHE A 160 -15.31 -1.44 -12.81
C PHE A 160 -15.57 -1.14 -11.34
N PHE A 161 -15.74 0.14 -10.99
CA PHE A 161 -16.01 0.53 -9.60
C PHE A 161 -17.36 0.01 -9.10
N VAL A 162 -18.37 0.00 -9.96
CA VAL A 162 -19.68 -0.63 -9.62
C VAL A 162 -19.50 -2.10 -9.29
N SER A 163 -18.74 -2.85 -10.11
CA SER A 163 -18.43 -4.26 -9.85
C SER A 163 -17.71 -4.45 -8.52
N GLU A 164 -16.73 -3.58 -8.22
CA GLU A 164 -15.96 -3.66 -6.98
C GLU A 164 -16.80 -3.28 -5.74
N ILE A 165 -17.72 -2.32 -5.84
CA ILE A 165 -18.66 -1.98 -4.77
C ILE A 165 -19.59 -3.16 -4.47
N ILE A 166 -20.12 -3.82 -5.51
CA ILE A 166 -20.96 -5.01 -5.33
C ILE A 166 -20.14 -6.12 -4.68
N ARG A 167 -18.92 -6.35 -5.15
CA ARG A 167 -18.01 -7.36 -4.58
C ARG A 167 -17.68 -7.05 -3.11
N GLU A 168 -17.45 -5.79 -2.75
CA GLU A 168 -17.25 -5.37 -1.36
C GLU A 168 -18.46 -5.75 -0.48
N LYS A 169 -19.70 -5.51 -0.96
CA LYS A 169 -20.89 -5.88 -0.21
C LYS A 169 -21.00 -7.40 -0.05
N ILE A 170 -20.65 -8.17 -1.07
CA ILE A 170 -20.60 -9.63 -0.97
C ILE A 170 -19.57 -10.07 0.10
N LEU A 171 -18.38 -9.45 0.13
CA LEU A 171 -17.36 -9.72 1.15
C LEU A 171 -17.81 -9.39 2.58
N LEU A 172 -18.67 -8.39 2.75
CA LEU A 172 -19.17 -7.96 4.06
C LEU A 172 -20.35 -8.77 4.57
N TYR A 173 -21.20 -9.27 3.66
CA TYR A 173 -22.46 -9.92 4.03
C TYR A 173 -22.45 -11.44 3.90
N TYR A 174 -21.46 -12.04 3.27
CA TYR A 174 -21.32 -13.47 3.10
C TYR A 174 -20.05 -14.00 3.78
N ASP A 175 -20.17 -15.20 4.37
CA ASP A 175 -19.10 -15.87 5.10
C ASP A 175 -18.52 -17.06 4.32
N LYS A 176 -17.45 -17.65 4.88
CA LYS A 176 -16.78 -18.88 4.41
C LYS A 176 -16.11 -18.72 3.05
N GLU A 177 -16.43 -19.58 2.09
CA GLU A 177 -15.75 -19.71 0.81
C GLU A 177 -16.21 -18.71 -0.25
N ILE A 178 -17.46 -18.20 -0.13
CA ILE A 178 -18.06 -17.31 -1.12
C ILE A 178 -17.21 -16.05 -1.38
N PRO A 179 -16.72 -15.33 -0.35
CA PRO A 179 -15.91 -14.13 -0.56
C PRO A 179 -14.64 -14.35 -1.40
N TYR A 180 -14.08 -15.56 -1.36
CA TYR A 180 -12.83 -15.88 -2.06
C TYR A 180 -13.04 -16.33 -3.51
N ALA A 181 -14.23 -16.83 -3.83
CA ALA A 181 -14.57 -17.43 -5.12
C ALA A 181 -15.37 -16.51 -6.05
N VAL A 182 -15.85 -15.35 -5.55
CA VAL A 182 -16.75 -14.48 -6.31
C VAL A 182 -15.98 -13.51 -7.22
N GLU A 183 -16.37 -13.48 -8.48
CA GLU A 183 -16.08 -12.43 -9.45
C GLU A 183 -17.40 -11.74 -9.83
N VAL A 184 -17.37 -10.41 -9.89
CA VAL A 184 -18.54 -9.60 -10.30
C VAL A 184 -18.19 -8.87 -11.59
N ARG A 185 -19.06 -8.99 -12.60
CA ARG A 185 -18.95 -8.26 -13.87
C ARG A 185 -20.23 -7.48 -14.10
N CYS A 186 -20.09 -6.21 -14.45
CA CYS A 186 -21.18 -5.36 -14.92
C CYS A 186 -21.06 -5.23 -16.44
N GLU A 187 -22.10 -5.62 -17.16
CA GLU A 187 -22.27 -5.48 -18.61
C GLU A 187 -22.92 -4.15 -18.99
#